data_4dbf17acd3738779c8de9783c1a48c22
#
_entry.id   4dbf17acd3738779c8de9783c1a48c22
#
_cell.length_a   1.000
_cell.length_b   1.000
_cell.length_c   1.000
_cell.angle_alpha   90.00
_cell.angle_beta   90.00
_cell.angle_gamma   90.00
#
_symmetry.space_group_name_H-M   'P 1'
#
loop_
_entity.id
_entity.type
_entity.pdbx_description
1 polymer ?
#
loop_
_entity_poly.entity_id
_entity_poly.type
_entity_poly.pdbx_seq_one_letter_code
_entity_poly.pdbx_strand_id
1 'polypeptide(L)'
;MNSLTRYLPFIGLVFLLNLFKLDFAFSNEQLADHEKAIKAVNEGEILPLDEILVKVNQKYAGRVISISLKDNEKGLFGWVYDIMIIGIDNNVKQLRVDAGTSTILSVKSGGDR
;
A
#
# COMPACT_ATOMS: atom_id res chain seq x y z
N MET A 1 -52.18 -3.49 15.54
CA MET A 1 -51.72 -2.12 15.36
C MET A 1 -50.30 -1.88 15.83
N ASN A 2 -49.86 -2.54 16.85
CA ASN A 2 -48.51 -2.35 17.37
C ASN A 2 -47.42 -3.08 16.57
N SER A 3 -47.82 -3.95 15.65
CA SER A 3 -46.86 -4.70 14.82
C SER A 3 -46.14 -3.84 13.80
N LEU A 4 -46.78 -2.81 13.27
CA LEU A 4 -46.18 -1.91 12.28
C LEU A 4 -45.07 -1.04 12.89
N THR A 5 -45.26 -0.58 14.11
CA THR A 5 -44.26 0.21 14.85
C THR A 5 -43.07 -0.63 15.27
N ARG A 6 -43.24 -1.94 15.40
CA ARG A 6 -42.16 -2.87 15.71
C ARG A 6 -41.19 -3.09 14.53
N TYR A 7 -41.72 -3.10 13.30
CA TYR A 7 -40.94 -3.40 12.12
C TYR A 7 -40.20 -2.19 11.55
N LEU A 8 -40.70 -0.97 11.82
CA LEU A 8 -40.08 0.25 11.27
C LEU A 8 -38.62 0.46 11.68
N PRO A 9 -38.23 0.37 12.97
CA PRO A 9 -36.84 0.51 13.35
C PRO A 9 -35.94 -0.62 12.80
N PHE A 10 -36.51 -1.80 12.61
CA PHE A 10 -35.79 -2.93 12.03
C PHE A 10 -35.46 -2.71 10.55
N ILE A 11 -36.41 -2.18 9.79
CA ILE A 11 -36.19 -1.85 8.37
C ILE A 11 -35.15 -0.76 8.23
N GLY A 12 -35.16 0.25 9.09
CA GLY A 12 -34.16 1.31 9.11
C GLY A 12 -32.75 0.79 9.38
N LEU A 13 -32.63 -0.17 10.28
CA LEU A 13 -31.34 -0.79 10.60
C LEU A 13 -30.78 -1.57 9.40
N VAL A 14 -31.62 -2.34 8.71
CA VAL A 14 -31.22 -3.11 7.52
C VAL A 14 -30.78 -2.17 6.41
N PHE A 15 -31.46 -1.05 6.23
CA PHE A 15 -31.10 -0.04 5.23
C PHE A 15 -29.74 0.60 5.53
N LEU A 16 -29.44 0.90 6.79
CA LEU A 16 -28.14 1.41 7.21
C LEU A 16 -27.01 0.42 6.94
N LEU A 17 -27.24 -0.88 7.17
CA LEU A 17 -26.27 -1.92 6.90
C LEU A 17 -25.95 -2.02 5.42
N ASN A 18 -26.94 -1.86 4.54
CA ASN A 18 -26.71 -1.87 3.10
C ASN A 18 -25.86 -0.68 2.63
N LEU A 19 -26.08 0.50 3.17
CA LEU A 19 -25.26 1.67 2.88
C LEU A 19 -23.82 1.47 3.34
N PHE A 20 -23.63 0.85 4.50
CA PHE A 20 -22.31 0.57 5.05
C PHE A 20 -21.51 -0.38 4.16
N LYS A 21 -22.18 -1.37 3.57
CA LYS A 21 -21.53 -2.32 2.64
C LYS A 21 -20.99 -1.64 1.38
N LEU A 22 -21.66 -0.60 0.89
CA LEU A 22 -21.24 0.14 -0.30
C LEU A 22 -19.94 0.91 -0.04
N ASP A 23 -19.72 1.40 1.18
CA ASP A 23 -18.52 2.17 1.55
C ASP A 23 -17.26 1.32 1.56
N PHE A 24 -17.37 0.00 1.68
CA PHE A 24 -16.25 -0.93 1.71
C PHE A 24 -16.07 -1.71 0.40
N ALA A 25 -16.71 -1.28 -0.69
CA ALA A 25 -16.55 -1.94 -1.98
C ALA A 25 -15.25 -1.49 -2.65
N PHE A 26 -14.26 -2.39 -2.70
CA PHE A 26 -13.03 -2.16 -3.47
C PHE A 26 -13.27 -2.49 -4.93
N SER A 27 -12.54 -1.79 -5.83
CA SER A 27 -12.56 -2.16 -7.23
C SER A 27 -11.93 -3.55 -7.43
N ASN A 28 -12.36 -4.27 -8.46
CA ASN A 28 -11.80 -5.58 -8.77
C ASN A 28 -10.31 -5.51 -9.08
N GLU A 29 -9.84 -4.42 -9.68
CA GLU A 29 -8.43 -4.20 -9.97
C GLU A 29 -7.59 -4.08 -8.71
N GLN A 30 -8.02 -3.29 -7.73
CA GLN A 30 -7.33 -3.13 -6.45
C GLN A 30 -7.25 -4.44 -5.69
N LEU A 31 -8.33 -5.22 -5.71
CA LEU A 31 -8.36 -6.52 -5.05
C LEU A 31 -7.40 -7.50 -5.72
N ALA A 32 -7.38 -7.54 -7.04
CA ALA A 32 -6.49 -8.41 -7.80
C ALA A 32 -5.01 -8.07 -7.56
N ASP A 33 -4.66 -6.78 -7.53
CA ASP A 33 -3.29 -6.33 -7.24
C ASP A 33 -2.87 -6.67 -5.82
N HIS A 34 -3.77 -6.52 -4.87
CA HIS A 34 -3.51 -6.88 -3.48
C HIS A 34 -3.27 -8.38 -3.32
N GLU A 35 -4.07 -9.21 -3.96
CA GLU A 35 -3.91 -10.67 -3.95
C GLU A 35 -2.59 -11.10 -4.60
N LYS A 36 -2.20 -10.48 -5.70
CA LYS A 36 -0.91 -10.72 -6.35
C LYS A 36 0.25 -10.41 -5.41
N ALA A 37 0.18 -9.29 -4.70
CA ALA A 37 1.22 -8.88 -3.77
C ALA A 37 1.36 -9.89 -2.62
N ILE A 38 0.26 -10.35 -2.06
CA ILE A 38 0.26 -11.37 -1.01
C ILE A 38 0.90 -12.66 -1.51
N LYS A 39 0.52 -13.09 -2.70
CA LYS A 39 1.07 -14.29 -3.32
C LYS A 39 2.58 -14.16 -3.53
N ALA A 40 3.03 -13.02 -4.03
CA ALA A 40 4.46 -12.78 -4.27
C ALA A 40 5.28 -12.81 -2.98
N VAL A 41 4.75 -12.26 -1.88
CA VAL A 41 5.40 -12.37 -0.56
C VAL A 41 5.46 -13.82 -0.11
N ASN A 42 4.38 -14.57 -0.24
CA ASN A 42 4.30 -15.97 0.19
C ASN A 42 5.22 -16.87 -0.64
N GLU A 43 5.42 -16.56 -1.91
CA GLU A 43 6.31 -17.32 -2.79
C GLU A 43 7.78 -16.88 -2.70
N GLY A 44 8.08 -15.87 -1.90
CA GLY A 44 9.44 -15.38 -1.73
C GLY A 44 9.93 -14.46 -2.84
N GLU A 45 9.06 -14.00 -3.73
CA GLU A 45 9.41 -13.03 -4.77
C GLU A 45 9.63 -11.63 -4.22
N ILE A 46 8.97 -11.30 -3.12
CA ILE A 46 9.05 -10.01 -2.45
C ILE A 46 9.55 -10.22 -1.03
N LEU A 47 10.53 -9.44 -0.63
CA LEU A 47 11.00 -9.39 0.75
C LEU A 47 9.98 -8.65 1.64
N PRO A 48 9.89 -8.98 2.92
CA PRO A 48 9.07 -8.21 3.86
C PRO A 48 9.47 -6.75 3.88
N LEU A 49 8.50 -5.87 4.01
CA LEU A 49 8.72 -4.42 3.96
C LEU A 49 9.66 -3.94 5.06
N ASP A 50 9.57 -4.52 6.25
CA ASP A 50 10.43 -4.16 7.37
C ASP A 50 11.92 -4.40 7.06
N GLU A 51 12.26 -5.49 6.36
CA GLU A 51 13.62 -5.76 5.91
C GLU A 51 14.11 -4.72 4.90
N ILE A 52 13.23 -4.34 3.97
CA ILE A 52 13.56 -3.33 2.97
C ILE A 52 13.79 -1.98 3.63
N LEU A 53 12.93 -1.60 4.58
CA LEU A 53 13.05 -0.31 5.28
C LEU A 53 14.33 -0.24 6.13
N VAL A 54 14.76 -1.33 6.75
CA VAL A 54 16.02 -1.36 7.49
C VAL A 54 17.20 -1.06 6.57
N LYS A 55 17.26 -1.73 5.41
CA LYS A 55 18.34 -1.50 4.45
C LYS A 55 18.33 -0.10 3.87
N VAL A 56 17.14 0.42 3.54
CA VAL A 56 16.99 1.77 3.01
C VAL A 56 17.47 2.79 4.03
N ASN A 57 17.06 2.63 5.29
CA ASN A 57 17.40 3.57 6.36
C ASN A 57 18.88 3.58 6.69
N GLN A 58 19.60 2.50 6.44
CA GLN A 58 21.07 2.46 6.59
C GLN A 58 21.79 3.40 5.64
N LYS A 59 21.25 3.58 4.42
CA LYS A 59 21.84 4.47 3.41
C LYS A 59 21.21 5.86 3.42
N TYR A 60 19.92 5.94 3.64
CA TYR A 60 19.14 7.18 3.55
C TYR A 60 18.31 7.33 4.82
N ALA A 61 18.94 7.83 5.86
CA ALA A 61 18.27 8.05 7.13
C ALA A 61 17.22 9.13 6.99
N GLY A 62 16.05 8.89 7.56
CA GLY A 62 14.94 9.84 7.52
C GLY A 62 13.62 9.18 7.88
N ARG A 63 12.57 9.95 7.76
CA ARG A 63 11.22 9.50 8.04
C ARG A 63 10.52 9.10 6.73
N VAL A 64 9.98 7.90 6.68
CA VAL A 64 9.21 7.43 5.54
C VAL A 64 7.85 8.13 5.55
N ILE A 65 7.51 8.78 4.44
CA ILE A 65 6.24 9.50 4.29
C ILE A 65 5.28 8.86 3.30
N SER A 66 5.79 7.97 2.44
CA SER A 66 4.95 7.28 1.46
C SER A 66 5.61 5.99 1.02
N ILE A 67 4.82 4.94 0.85
CA ILE A 67 5.27 3.66 0.32
C ILE A 67 4.20 3.15 -0.64
N SER A 68 4.63 2.72 -1.83
CA SER A 68 3.75 1.99 -2.74
C SER A 68 4.49 0.84 -3.39
N LEU A 69 3.80 -0.27 -3.61
CA LEU A 69 4.34 -1.45 -4.26
C LEU A 69 3.78 -1.53 -5.67
N LYS A 70 4.66 -1.66 -6.65
CA LYS A 70 4.28 -1.71 -8.06
C LYS A 70 4.78 -2.99 -8.72
N ASP A 71 3.90 -3.58 -9.52
CA ASP A 71 4.21 -4.75 -10.34
C ASP A 71 4.62 -4.32 -11.75
N ASN A 72 5.33 -5.22 -12.45
CA ASN A 72 5.79 -5.03 -13.84
C ASN A 72 6.74 -3.82 -14.03
N GLU A 73 7.49 -3.51 -13.00
CA GLU A 73 8.52 -2.48 -13.05
C GLU A 73 9.89 -3.09 -13.31
N LYS A 74 10.96 -2.32 -13.21
CA LYS A 74 12.33 -2.74 -13.56
C LYS A 74 13.06 -3.49 -12.45
N GLY A 75 12.35 -4.14 -11.52
CA GLY A 75 12.96 -4.98 -10.50
C GLY A 75 13.28 -6.39 -11.00
N LEU A 76 13.97 -7.18 -10.19
CA LEU A 76 14.38 -8.55 -10.54
C LEU A 76 13.18 -9.45 -10.84
N PHE A 77 12.11 -9.30 -10.05
CA PHE A 77 10.85 -10.03 -10.23
C PHE A 77 9.74 -9.15 -10.78
N GLY A 78 10.08 -7.95 -11.26
CA GLY A 78 9.09 -6.99 -11.72
C GLY A 78 8.41 -6.21 -10.60
N TRP A 79 8.68 -6.49 -9.34
CA TRP A 79 8.11 -5.80 -8.18
C TRP A 79 9.07 -4.74 -7.67
N VAL A 80 8.58 -3.52 -7.50
CA VAL A 80 9.37 -2.38 -7.03
C VAL A 80 8.59 -1.62 -5.96
N TYR A 81 9.26 -1.30 -4.86
CA TYR A 81 8.73 -0.35 -3.87
C TYR A 81 9.14 1.07 -4.27
N ASP A 82 8.17 1.96 -4.35
CA ASP A 82 8.39 3.40 -4.40
C ASP A 82 8.28 3.94 -2.97
N ILE A 83 9.38 4.47 -2.45
CA ILE A 83 9.47 4.94 -1.07
C ILE A 83 9.87 6.40 -1.07
N MET A 84 9.08 7.24 -0.41
CA MET A 84 9.43 8.64 -0.20
C MET A 84 9.88 8.84 1.23
N ILE A 85 11.05 9.45 1.39
CA ILE A 85 11.67 9.72 2.69
C ILE A 85 11.94 11.21 2.81
N ILE A 86 11.63 11.78 3.98
CA ILE A 86 12.09 13.11 4.33
C ILE A 86 13.30 12.98 5.26
N GLY A 87 14.43 13.52 4.83
CA GLY A 87 15.68 13.48 5.59
C GLY A 87 15.75 14.49 6.71
N ILE A 88 16.84 14.44 7.45
CA ILE A 88 17.11 15.37 8.56
C ILE A 88 17.22 16.80 8.05
N ASP A 89 17.69 16.98 6.82
CA ASP A 89 17.83 18.27 6.14
C ASP A 89 16.50 18.78 5.53
N ASN A 90 15.38 18.12 5.81
CA ASN A 90 14.04 18.39 5.26
C ASN A 90 13.94 18.18 3.75
N ASN A 91 14.93 17.57 3.12
CA ASN A 91 14.86 17.20 1.71
C ASN A 91 14.09 15.90 1.54
N VAL A 92 13.18 15.90 0.57
CA VAL A 92 12.43 14.70 0.21
C VAL A 92 13.20 13.93 -0.84
N LYS A 93 13.36 12.63 -0.64
CA LYS A 93 13.95 11.72 -1.61
C LYS A 93 12.95 10.66 -1.99
N GLN A 94 12.86 10.38 -3.28
CA GLN A 94 12.06 9.29 -3.80
C GLN A 94 13.00 8.18 -4.21
N LEU A 95 12.81 7.00 -3.61
CA LEU A 95 13.63 5.83 -3.89
C LEU A 95 12.79 4.77 -4.58
N ARG A 96 13.36 4.18 -5.60
CA ARG A 96 12.80 2.96 -6.19
C ARG A 96 13.67 1.80 -5.77
N VAL A 97 13.07 0.82 -5.12
CA VAL A 97 13.78 -0.30 -4.50
C VAL A 97 13.23 -1.60 -5.05
N ASP A 98 14.13 -2.46 -5.54
CA ASP A 98 13.74 -3.80 -5.98
C ASP A 98 13.17 -4.56 -4.78
N ALA A 99 11.91 -4.96 -4.89
CA ALA A 99 11.21 -5.62 -3.79
C ALA A 99 11.73 -7.03 -3.53
N GLY A 100 12.35 -7.66 -4.52
CA GLY A 100 12.89 -9.01 -4.38
C GLY A 100 14.26 -9.07 -3.73
N THR A 101 15.08 -8.03 -3.89
CA THR A 101 16.47 -8.01 -3.43
C THR A 101 16.81 -6.88 -2.50
N SER A 102 15.92 -5.91 -2.35
CA SER A 102 16.11 -4.63 -1.64
C SER A 102 17.21 -3.75 -2.25
N THR A 103 17.56 -3.97 -3.51
CA THR A 103 18.51 -3.13 -4.24
C THR A 103 17.87 -1.79 -4.57
N ILE A 104 18.55 -0.70 -4.28
CA ILE A 104 18.07 0.64 -4.63
C ILE A 104 18.33 0.88 -6.11
N LEU A 105 17.26 1.02 -6.89
CA LEU A 105 17.34 1.14 -8.35
C LEU A 105 17.54 2.60 -8.78
N SER A 106 16.93 3.53 -8.08
CA SER A 106 17.08 4.95 -8.37
C SER A 106 16.74 5.80 -7.17
N VAL A 107 17.34 6.98 -7.12
CA VAL A 107 17.08 7.99 -6.07
C VAL A 107 16.86 9.33 -6.77
N LYS A 108 15.74 9.99 -6.44
CA LYS A 108 15.45 11.34 -6.89
C LYS A 108 15.29 12.23 -5.69
N SER A 109 15.99 13.36 -5.68
CA SER A 109 15.83 14.36 -4.63
C SER A 109 14.65 15.28 -4.92
N GLY A 110 14.01 15.79 -3.87
CA GLY A 110 12.93 16.76 -4.02
C GLY A 110 13.45 18.00 -4.75
N GLY A 111 12.69 18.43 -5.78
CA GLY A 111 13.12 19.52 -6.65
C GLY A 111 13.75 19.09 -7.96
N ASP A 112 14.19 17.87 -8.08
CA ASP A 112 14.65 17.29 -9.36
C ASP A 112 13.43 16.94 -10.21
N ARG A 113 13.25 17.64 -11.30
CA ARG A 113 12.13 17.42 -12.22
C ARG A 113 12.63 17.07 -13.62
#